data_e013915a4276d41ab31d76d31b4e4756
#
_entry.id   e013915a4276d41ab31d76d31b4e4756
#
_cell.length_a   1.000
_cell.length_b   1.000
_cell.length_c   1.000
_cell.angle_alpha   90.00
_cell.angle_beta   90.00
_cell.angle_gamma   90.00
#
_symmetry.space_group_name_H-M   'P 1'
#
loop_
_entity.id
_entity.type
_entity.pdbx_description
1 polymer ?
#
loop_
_entity_poly.entity_id
_entity_poly.type
_entity_poly.pdbx_seq_one_letter_code
_entity_poly.pdbx_strand_id
1 'polypeptide(L)'
;MKALFKNTLAVVCALHALAFAHPSHAEDNPPLAIIVSSNPEIAVMQQLAPHELNQIYWRKKQYGSNGVRIHPVNLHAEHPLRLYFSKAVLGSLPNEQADYWNGLYFHGTTPPYSVQSEEAVLRYVSDTKGAIGYVNACKLDERVKPLLWLANDSISTSKPALNCPP
;
A
#
# COMPACT_ATOMS: atom_id res chain seq x y z
N MET A 1 22.52 64.98 52.43
CA MET A 1 23.77 64.83 51.66
C MET A 1 23.62 63.63 50.73
N LYS A 2 23.60 63.92 49.46
CA LYS A 2 23.76 63.06 48.27
C LYS A 2 23.14 61.65 48.24
N ALA A 3 21.94 61.59 47.62
CA ALA A 3 21.33 60.38 47.07
C ALA A 3 22.03 60.01 45.74
N LEU A 4 22.48 58.77 45.60
CA LEU A 4 22.92 58.21 44.33
C LEU A 4 21.79 57.38 43.71
N PHE A 5 21.27 57.89 42.60
CA PHE A 5 20.38 57.12 41.70
C PHE A 5 21.20 56.02 41.01
N LYS A 6 20.75 54.78 41.14
CA LYS A 6 21.15 53.66 40.28
C LYS A 6 20.04 53.32 39.34
N ASN A 7 20.21 53.74 38.09
CA ASN A 7 19.39 53.25 36.98
C ASN A 7 19.77 51.82 36.67
N THR A 8 18.85 50.88 36.89
CA THR A 8 18.95 49.55 36.38
C THR A 8 18.10 49.47 35.08
N LEU A 9 18.84 49.43 33.97
CA LEU A 9 18.29 49.24 32.63
C LEU A 9 17.91 47.74 32.48
N ALA A 10 16.62 47.43 32.52
CA ALA A 10 16.11 46.10 32.24
C ALA A 10 16.10 45.86 30.74
N VAL A 11 17.07 45.06 30.25
CA VAL A 11 17.08 44.56 28.87
C VAL A 11 16.08 43.40 28.77
N VAL A 12 14.91 43.66 28.17
CA VAL A 12 13.95 42.64 27.83
C VAL A 12 14.39 41.95 26.55
N CYS A 13 15.05 40.80 26.65
CA CYS A 13 15.32 39.92 25.52
C CYS A 13 14.01 39.23 25.13
N ALA A 14 13.31 39.76 24.13
CA ALA A 14 12.22 39.08 23.48
C ALA A 14 12.78 37.95 22.59
N LEU A 15 12.83 36.72 23.09
CA LEU A 15 13.12 35.55 22.30
C LEU A 15 11.91 35.27 21.38
N HIS A 16 12.03 35.66 20.11
CA HIS A 16 11.13 35.25 19.07
C HIS A 16 11.42 33.79 18.73
N ALA A 17 10.66 32.85 19.32
CA ALA A 17 10.63 31.46 18.88
C ALA A 17 9.95 31.42 17.51
N LEU A 18 10.74 31.48 16.44
CA LEU A 18 10.27 31.11 15.10
C LEU A 18 9.95 29.61 15.13
N ALA A 19 8.67 29.29 15.31
CA ALA A 19 8.15 27.95 15.06
C ALA A 19 8.26 27.69 13.55
N PHE A 20 9.31 26.99 13.14
CA PHE A 20 9.39 26.38 11.81
C PHE A 20 8.28 25.32 11.74
N ALA A 21 7.11 25.70 11.24
CA ALA A 21 6.11 24.77 10.80
C ALA A 21 6.73 24.01 9.62
N HIS A 22 7.24 22.80 9.89
CA HIS A 22 7.61 21.89 8.82
C HIS A 22 6.31 21.51 8.12
N PRO A 23 6.17 21.76 6.81
CA PRO A 23 5.05 21.20 6.09
C PRO A 23 5.22 19.68 6.22
N SER A 24 4.26 19.04 6.89
CA SER A 24 4.10 17.60 6.83
C SER A 24 3.76 17.29 5.37
N HIS A 25 4.79 16.93 4.57
CA HIS A 25 4.54 16.28 3.30
C HIS A 25 3.86 14.94 3.66
N ALA A 26 2.55 14.91 3.59
CA ALA A 26 1.86 13.66 3.40
C ALA A 26 2.50 13.04 2.17
N GLU A 27 3.16 11.90 2.32
CA GLU A 27 3.74 11.13 1.23
C GLU A 27 2.58 10.81 0.29
N ASP A 28 2.55 11.51 -0.86
CA ASP A 28 1.42 11.43 -1.79
C ASP A 28 1.58 10.13 -2.59
N ASN A 29 1.24 9.03 -1.92
CA ASN A 29 1.33 7.70 -2.52
C ASN A 29 0.37 7.62 -3.70
N PRO A 30 0.84 7.16 -4.88
CA PRO A 30 -0.03 7.05 -6.04
C PRO A 30 -1.17 6.06 -5.77
N PRO A 31 -2.38 6.32 -6.28
CA PRO A 31 -3.46 5.35 -6.20
C PRO A 31 -3.06 4.01 -6.80
N LEU A 32 -3.36 2.91 -6.11
CA LEU A 32 -3.16 1.55 -6.61
C LEU A 32 -4.47 0.95 -7.09
N ALA A 33 -4.39 0.23 -8.19
CA ALA A 33 -5.46 -0.66 -8.64
C ALA A 33 -5.17 -2.08 -8.16
N ILE A 34 -6.14 -2.71 -7.51
CA ILE A 34 -6.11 -4.14 -7.16
C ILE A 34 -6.74 -4.89 -8.33
N ILE A 35 -5.96 -5.73 -8.97
CA ILE A 35 -6.22 -6.24 -10.31
C ILE A 35 -6.34 -7.76 -10.36
N VAL A 36 -7.18 -8.21 -11.29
CA VAL A 36 -7.27 -9.60 -11.77
C VAL A 36 -7.19 -9.61 -13.30
N SER A 37 -7.06 -10.79 -13.90
CA SER A 37 -7.08 -10.91 -15.36
C SER A 37 -8.35 -10.35 -15.98
N SER A 38 -8.26 -9.71 -17.15
CA SER A 38 -9.42 -9.35 -17.97
C SER A 38 -10.06 -10.57 -18.61
N ASN A 39 -9.30 -11.66 -18.81
CA ASN A 39 -9.83 -12.92 -19.33
C ASN A 39 -10.70 -13.64 -18.25
N PRO A 40 -12.00 -13.83 -18.51
CA PRO A 40 -12.91 -14.45 -17.52
C PRO A 40 -12.59 -15.91 -17.21
N GLU A 41 -11.87 -16.63 -18.06
CA GLU A 41 -11.43 -18.00 -17.83
C GLU A 41 -10.27 -18.08 -16.81
N ILE A 42 -9.49 -16.99 -16.72
CA ILE A 42 -8.35 -16.84 -15.82
C ILE A 42 -8.78 -16.17 -14.51
N ALA A 43 -9.61 -15.14 -14.59
CA ALA A 43 -10.12 -14.43 -13.44
C ALA A 43 -11.14 -15.27 -12.64
N VAL A 44 -10.77 -15.70 -11.45
CA VAL A 44 -11.66 -16.51 -10.58
C VAL A 44 -12.53 -15.64 -9.66
N MET A 45 -12.25 -14.36 -9.58
CA MET A 45 -13.01 -13.38 -8.81
C MET A 45 -13.56 -12.30 -9.73
N GLN A 46 -14.86 -12.01 -9.61
CA GLN A 46 -15.51 -10.91 -10.32
C GLN A 46 -15.76 -9.71 -9.41
N GLN A 47 -15.81 -9.97 -8.11
CA GLN A 47 -16.00 -8.99 -7.06
C GLN A 47 -15.12 -9.36 -5.87
N LEU A 48 -14.73 -8.35 -5.12
CA LEU A 48 -13.92 -8.49 -3.91
C LEU A 48 -14.37 -7.45 -2.88
N ALA A 49 -14.70 -7.90 -1.69
CA ALA A 49 -14.96 -6.95 -0.60
C ALA A 49 -13.63 -6.40 -0.05
N PRO A 50 -13.56 -5.12 0.35
CA PRO A 50 -12.32 -4.49 0.85
C PRO A 50 -11.62 -5.29 1.96
N HIS A 51 -12.37 -5.84 2.92
CA HIS A 51 -11.81 -6.62 4.03
C HIS A 51 -11.20 -7.97 3.61
N GLU A 52 -11.64 -8.54 2.47
CA GLU A 52 -11.12 -9.81 1.97
C GLU A 52 -9.71 -9.68 1.41
N LEU A 53 -9.34 -8.49 0.92
CA LEU A 53 -8.01 -8.24 0.37
C LEU A 53 -6.91 -8.54 1.41
N ASN A 54 -7.08 -8.06 2.63
CA ASN A 54 -6.18 -8.37 3.74
C ASN A 54 -6.08 -9.89 3.98
N GLN A 55 -7.21 -10.60 4.01
CA GLN A 55 -7.24 -12.04 4.25
C GLN A 55 -6.52 -12.83 3.15
N ILE A 56 -6.64 -12.40 1.89
CA ILE A 56 -5.96 -13.02 0.75
C ILE A 56 -4.44 -12.89 0.89
N TYR A 57 -3.94 -11.68 1.16
CA TYR A 57 -2.50 -11.43 1.24
C TYR A 57 -1.87 -12.01 2.50
N TRP A 58 -2.60 -12.13 3.61
CA TRP A 58 -2.18 -12.91 4.78
C TRP A 58 -2.38 -14.43 4.62
N ARG A 59 -2.81 -14.91 3.45
CA ARG A 59 -3.07 -16.33 3.15
C ARG A 59 -4.13 -16.99 4.05
N LYS A 60 -4.98 -16.19 4.69
CA LYS A 60 -6.12 -16.63 5.49
C LYS A 60 -7.29 -17.05 4.60
N LYS A 61 -7.47 -16.38 3.44
CA LYS A 61 -8.39 -16.77 2.38
C LYS A 61 -7.58 -17.22 1.16
N GLN A 62 -7.63 -18.51 0.83
CA GLN A 62 -6.81 -19.11 -0.21
C GLN A 62 -7.61 -19.59 -1.43
N TYR A 63 -8.94 -19.59 -1.35
CA TYR A 63 -9.81 -20.06 -2.43
C TYR A 63 -10.93 -19.07 -2.70
N GLY A 64 -11.29 -18.92 -3.96
CA GLY A 64 -12.49 -18.22 -4.39
C GLY A 64 -13.76 -18.98 -4.09
N SER A 65 -14.93 -18.34 -4.29
CA SER A 65 -16.26 -18.98 -4.09
C SER A 65 -16.50 -20.17 -5.02
N ASN A 66 -15.80 -20.23 -6.14
CA ASN A 66 -15.83 -21.34 -7.11
C ASN A 66 -14.83 -22.46 -6.79
N GLY A 67 -14.17 -22.46 -5.64
CA GLY A 67 -13.18 -23.45 -5.22
C GLY A 67 -11.82 -23.35 -5.91
N VAL A 68 -11.61 -22.36 -6.78
CA VAL A 68 -10.31 -22.13 -7.43
C VAL A 68 -9.35 -21.41 -6.49
N ARG A 69 -8.11 -21.87 -6.47
CA ARG A 69 -7.06 -21.28 -5.61
C ARG A 69 -6.75 -19.86 -6.03
N ILE A 70 -6.58 -18.98 -5.03
CA ILE A 70 -6.19 -17.60 -5.21
C ILE A 70 -4.65 -17.49 -5.10
N HIS A 71 -4.05 -16.80 -6.06
CA HIS A 71 -2.60 -16.60 -6.15
C HIS A 71 -2.26 -15.11 -6.03
N PRO A 72 -2.14 -14.57 -4.80
CA PRO A 72 -1.70 -13.19 -4.62
C PRO A 72 -0.24 -13.03 -5.04
N VAL A 73 0.05 -11.95 -5.75
CA VAL A 73 1.40 -11.56 -6.14
C VAL A 73 1.77 -10.22 -5.53
N ASN A 74 3.00 -10.12 -5.07
CA ASN A 74 3.59 -8.92 -4.49
C ASN A 74 4.70 -8.35 -5.38
N LEU A 75 4.96 -7.06 -5.24
CA LEU A 75 6.24 -6.48 -5.61
C LEU A 75 7.31 -6.86 -4.56
N HIS A 76 8.59 -6.74 -4.91
CA HIS A 76 9.69 -7.00 -3.97
C HIS A 76 9.61 -6.11 -2.72
N ALA A 77 10.24 -6.52 -1.63
CA ALA A 77 10.00 -5.97 -0.29
C ALA A 77 10.29 -4.46 -0.17
N GLU A 78 11.29 -3.96 -0.91
CA GLU A 78 11.74 -2.56 -0.87
C GLU A 78 11.03 -1.67 -1.90
N HIS A 79 10.14 -2.22 -2.75
CA HIS A 79 9.43 -1.43 -3.75
C HIS A 79 8.48 -0.42 -3.06
N PRO A 80 8.48 0.88 -3.43
CA PRO A 80 7.64 1.88 -2.77
C PRO A 80 6.15 1.49 -2.71
N LEU A 81 5.58 0.98 -3.82
CA LEU A 81 4.18 0.54 -3.83
C LEU A 81 3.95 -0.69 -2.94
N ARG A 82 4.96 -1.54 -2.73
CA ARG A 82 4.88 -2.68 -1.79
C ARG A 82 4.84 -2.18 -0.35
N LEU A 83 5.67 -1.20 -0.01
CA LEU A 83 5.68 -0.59 1.32
C LEU A 83 4.33 0.07 1.60
N TYR A 84 3.85 0.88 0.66
CA TYR A 84 2.53 1.52 0.76
C TYR A 84 1.40 0.51 0.92
N PHE A 85 1.30 -0.47 0.02
CA PHE A 85 0.29 -1.53 0.08
C PHE A 85 0.34 -2.29 1.41
N SER A 86 1.54 -2.66 1.85
CA SER A 86 1.71 -3.41 3.10
C SER A 86 1.25 -2.63 4.31
N LYS A 87 1.60 -1.36 4.41
CA LYS A 87 1.17 -0.50 5.51
C LYS A 87 -0.35 -0.30 5.52
N ALA A 88 -0.92 0.08 4.37
CA ALA A 88 -2.34 0.42 4.26
C ALA A 88 -3.28 -0.80 4.34
N VAL A 89 -2.90 -1.93 3.71
CA VAL A 89 -3.75 -3.12 3.62
C VAL A 89 -3.46 -4.14 4.70
N LEU A 90 -2.18 -4.38 5.01
CA LEU A 90 -1.76 -5.44 5.93
C LEU A 90 -1.50 -4.91 7.35
N GLY A 91 -1.35 -3.60 7.52
CA GLY A 91 -1.01 -2.96 8.79
C GLY A 91 0.41 -3.30 9.29
N SER A 92 1.28 -3.85 8.42
CA SER A 92 2.61 -4.31 8.76
C SER A 92 3.52 -4.22 7.54
N LEU A 93 4.72 -3.68 7.72
CA LEU A 93 5.73 -3.59 6.66
C LEU A 93 6.33 -4.97 6.35
N PRO A 94 6.90 -5.19 5.14
CA PRO A 94 7.42 -6.49 4.75
C PRO A 94 8.48 -7.08 5.71
N ASN A 95 9.36 -6.25 6.26
CA ASN A 95 10.38 -6.65 7.22
C ASN A 95 9.81 -7.07 8.59
N GLU A 96 8.61 -6.62 8.94
CA GLU A 96 7.93 -6.95 10.19
C GLU A 96 7.12 -8.26 10.09
N GLN A 97 6.99 -8.83 8.89
CA GLN A 97 6.16 -10.02 8.63
C GLN A 97 6.93 -11.34 8.79
N ALA A 98 8.23 -11.29 9.06
CA ALA A 98 9.10 -12.47 9.06
C ALA A 98 8.63 -13.58 10.01
N ASP A 99 8.32 -13.23 11.26
CA ASP A 99 7.89 -14.21 12.27
C ASP A 99 6.56 -14.88 11.91
N TYR A 100 5.62 -14.11 11.34
CA TYR A 100 4.35 -14.64 10.87
C TYR A 100 4.56 -15.68 9.75
N TRP A 101 5.39 -15.37 8.76
CA TRP A 101 5.66 -16.27 7.65
C TRP A 101 6.48 -17.49 8.06
N ASN A 102 7.45 -17.33 8.97
CA ASN A 102 8.21 -18.43 9.54
C ASN A 102 7.29 -19.41 10.27
N GLY A 103 6.34 -18.92 11.07
CA GLY A 103 5.36 -19.76 11.74
C GLY A 103 4.48 -20.56 10.76
N LEU A 104 4.08 -19.95 9.65
CA LEU A 104 3.23 -20.62 8.64
C LEU A 104 4.01 -21.57 7.72
N TYR A 105 5.30 -21.34 7.51
CA TYR A 105 6.14 -22.15 6.64
C TYR A 105 6.14 -23.63 7.06
N PHE A 106 6.23 -23.90 8.35
CA PHE A 106 6.18 -25.27 8.89
C PHE A 106 4.82 -25.96 8.72
N HIS A 107 3.79 -25.18 8.40
CA HIS A 107 2.44 -25.66 8.07
C HIS A 107 2.16 -25.67 6.56
N GLY A 108 3.21 -25.55 5.72
CA GLY A 108 3.10 -25.59 4.27
C GLY A 108 2.49 -24.35 3.62
N THR A 109 2.37 -23.24 4.35
CA THR A 109 1.87 -21.98 3.80
C THR A 109 3.04 -21.02 3.60
N THR A 110 3.24 -20.61 2.34
CA THR A 110 4.27 -19.63 1.96
C THR A 110 3.69 -18.24 1.74
N PRO A 111 4.52 -17.19 1.88
CA PRO A 111 4.11 -15.84 1.49
C PRO A 111 3.60 -15.77 0.04
N PRO A 112 2.87 -14.70 -0.33
CA PRO A 112 2.58 -14.40 -1.72
C PRO A 112 3.85 -14.36 -2.58
N TYR A 113 3.75 -14.84 -3.81
CA TYR A 113 4.86 -14.75 -4.78
C TYR A 113 5.27 -13.30 -4.98
N SER A 114 6.58 -13.05 -5.12
CA SER A 114 7.12 -11.70 -5.30
C SER A 114 7.82 -11.55 -6.65
N VAL A 115 7.58 -10.41 -7.30
CA VAL A 115 8.16 -10.05 -8.60
C VAL A 115 8.87 -8.69 -8.52
N GLN A 116 9.71 -8.38 -9.52
CA GLN A 116 10.60 -7.22 -9.47
C GLN A 116 9.96 -5.91 -9.95
N SER A 117 8.88 -5.97 -10.75
CA SER A 117 8.30 -4.79 -11.38
C SER A 117 6.79 -4.90 -11.53
N GLU A 118 6.13 -3.76 -11.72
CA GLU A 118 4.70 -3.71 -12.01
C GLU A 118 4.35 -4.41 -13.33
N GLU A 119 5.23 -4.33 -14.34
CA GLU A 119 5.05 -5.10 -15.58
C GLU A 119 5.05 -6.61 -15.33
N ALA A 120 5.89 -7.09 -14.42
CA ALA A 120 5.87 -8.49 -14.03
C ALA A 120 4.59 -8.86 -13.25
N VAL A 121 4.00 -7.94 -12.47
CA VAL A 121 2.69 -8.13 -11.85
C VAL A 121 1.60 -8.24 -12.92
N LEU A 122 1.55 -7.30 -13.89
CA LEU A 122 0.57 -7.32 -14.97
C LEU A 122 0.61 -8.65 -15.73
N ARG A 123 1.80 -9.09 -16.11
CA ARG A 123 2.01 -10.36 -16.82
C ARG A 123 1.60 -11.57 -15.97
N TYR A 124 2.01 -11.61 -14.72
CA TYR A 124 1.63 -12.72 -13.82
C TYR A 124 0.11 -12.81 -13.64
N VAL A 125 -0.55 -11.66 -13.45
CA VAL A 125 -2.00 -11.60 -13.24
C VAL A 125 -2.76 -11.95 -14.51
N SER A 126 -2.29 -11.53 -15.70
CA SER A 126 -2.94 -11.87 -16.97
C SER A 126 -2.90 -13.36 -17.27
N ASP A 127 -1.82 -14.06 -16.92
CA ASP A 127 -1.52 -15.40 -17.39
C ASP A 127 -1.81 -16.49 -16.36
N THR A 128 -1.92 -16.14 -15.07
CA THR A 128 -2.09 -17.11 -13.99
C THR A 128 -3.53 -17.18 -13.51
N LYS A 129 -4.15 -18.35 -13.64
CA LYS A 129 -5.52 -18.57 -13.15
C LYS A 129 -5.60 -18.33 -11.64
N GLY A 130 -6.52 -17.44 -11.24
CA GLY A 130 -6.71 -17.10 -9.84
C GLY A 130 -5.74 -16.06 -9.29
N ALA A 131 -4.89 -15.49 -10.13
CA ALA A 131 -3.98 -14.45 -9.68
C ALA A 131 -4.70 -13.15 -9.33
N ILE A 132 -4.18 -12.48 -8.31
CA ILE A 132 -4.56 -11.14 -7.88
C ILE A 132 -3.28 -10.37 -7.55
N GLY A 133 -3.19 -9.13 -8.01
CA GLY A 133 -2.04 -8.27 -7.81
C GLY A 133 -2.45 -6.82 -7.56
N TYR A 134 -1.49 -5.94 -7.50
CA TYR A 134 -1.70 -4.49 -7.46
C TYR A 134 -0.60 -3.77 -8.26
N VAL A 135 -0.99 -2.68 -8.88
CA VAL A 135 -0.10 -1.78 -9.64
C VAL A 135 -0.52 -0.33 -9.43
N ASN A 136 0.34 0.61 -9.80
CA ASN A 136 -0.06 2.00 -9.92
C ASN A 136 -1.27 2.10 -10.87
N ALA A 137 -2.31 2.80 -10.47
CA ALA A 137 -3.55 2.93 -11.23
C ALA A 137 -3.34 3.50 -12.64
N CYS A 138 -2.29 4.28 -12.85
CA CYS A 138 -1.92 4.84 -14.16
C CYS A 138 -1.23 3.82 -15.10
N LYS A 139 -0.90 2.64 -14.60
CA LYS A 139 -0.28 1.57 -15.40
C LYS A 139 -1.23 0.45 -15.81
N LEU A 140 -2.53 0.66 -15.58
CA LEU A 140 -3.55 -0.29 -16.05
C LEU A 140 -3.54 -0.37 -17.57
N ASP A 141 -3.65 -1.60 -18.08
CA ASP A 141 -3.85 -1.90 -19.49
C ASP A 141 -4.95 -2.97 -19.70
N GLU A 142 -5.18 -3.34 -20.94
CA GLU A 142 -6.24 -4.25 -21.37
C GLU A 142 -6.12 -5.69 -20.82
N ARG A 143 -4.93 -6.10 -20.40
CA ARG A 143 -4.68 -7.46 -19.85
C ARG A 143 -5.37 -7.70 -18.53
N VAL A 144 -5.65 -6.62 -17.78
CA VAL A 144 -6.16 -6.72 -16.40
C VAL A 144 -7.34 -5.77 -16.16
N LYS A 145 -8.16 -6.11 -15.17
CA LYS A 145 -9.25 -5.25 -14.69
C LYS A 145 -9.15 -5.01 -13.19
N PRO A 146 -9.45 -3.80 -12.72
CA PRO A 146 -9.48 -3.49 -11.30
C PRO A 146 -10.73 -4.06 -10.64
N LEU A 147 -10.58 -4.60 -9.44
CA LEU A 147 -11.67 -4.95 -8.54
C LEU A 147 -11.84 -3.93 -7.42
N LEU A 148 -10.72 -3.40 -6.93
CA LEU A 148 -10.67 -2.41 -5.85
C LEU A 148 -9.59 -1.36 -6.16
N TRP A 149 -9.67 -0.26 -5.46
CA TRP A 149 -8.71 0.83 -5.49
C TRP A 149 -8.23 1.12 -4.07
N LEU A 150 -6.94 1.38 -3.93
CA LEU A 150 -6.34 1.89 -2.71
C LEU A 150 -5.86 3.31 -2.98
N ALA A 151 -6.43 4.27 -2.27
CA ALA A 151 -6.05 5.68 -2.35
C ALA A 151 -6.24 6.33 -0.98
N ASN A 152 -5.33 7.22 -0.57
CA ASN A 152 -5.38 7.88 0.73
C ASN A 152 -5.61 6.89 1.89
N ASP A 153 -4.85 5.79 1.89
CA ASP A 153 -4.92 4.68 2.85
C ASP A 153 -6.30 4.01 2.98
N SER A 154 -7.20 4.25 2.02
CA SER A 154 -8.55 3.69 2.00
C SER A 154 -8.78 2.78 0.80
N ILE A 155 -9.43 1.63 1.05
CA ILE A 155 -9.79 0.68 0.01
C ILE A 155 -11.25 0.88 -0.38
N SER A 156 -11.52 1.00 -1.68
CA SER A 156 -12.86 1.28 -2.21
C SER A 156 -13.10 0.54 -3.54
N THR A 157 -14.36 0.34 -3.88
CA THR A 157 -14.78 -0.11 -5.23
C THR A 157 -14.87 1.05 -6.23
N SER A 158 -14.94 2.29 -5.74
CA SER A 158 -15.03 3.48 -6.58
C SER A 158 -13.65 3.90 -7.08
N LYS A 159 -13.53 4.13 -8.37
CA LYS A 159 -12.28 4.63 -8.99
C LYS A 159 -11.96 6.03 -8.45
N PRO A 160 -10.76 6.26 -7.90
CA PRO A 160 -10.34 7.59 -7.48
C PRO A 160 -10.05 8.49 -8.69
N ALA A 161 -9.96 9.80 -8.45
CA ALA A 161 -9.40 10.72 -9.43
C ALA A 161 -7.93 10.34 -9.71
N LEU A 162 -7.57 10.22 -10.98
CA LEU A 162 -6.22 9.86 -11.40
C LEU A 162 -5.57 11.04 -12.13
N ASN A 163 -4.40 11.43 -11.66
CA ASN A 163 -3.53 12.40 -12.33
C ASN A 163 -2.37 11.63 -12.97
N CYS A 164 -2.66 10.96 -14.09
CA CYS A 164 -1.63 10.18 -14.78
C CYS A 164 -0.76 11.10 -15.64
N PRO A 165 0.58 11.00 -15.56
CA PRO A 165 1.46 11.69 -16.47
C PRO A 165 1.21 11.19 -17.91
N PRO A 166 1.39 12.05 -18.91
CA PRO A 166 1.23 11.68 -20.32
C PRO A 166 2.27 10.67 -20.78
#